data_000b9e43108958f0649a2b37f3925e09
#
_entry.id   000b9e43108958f0649a2b37f3925e09
#
_cell.length_a   1.000
_cell.length_b   1.000
_cell.length_c   1.000
_cell.angle_alpha   90.00
_cell.angle_beta   90.00
_cell.angle_gamma   90.00
#
_symmetry.space_group_name_H-M   'P 1'
#
loop_
_entity.id
_entity.type
_entity.pdbx_description
1 polymer ?
#
loop_
_entity_poly.entity_id
_entity_poly.type
_entity_poly.pdbx_seq_one_letter_code
_entity_poly.pdbx_strand_id
1 'polypeptide(L)'
;MSPAVLTLLILAVSIVLFVFEVFPMGVTALLTAVVLFLFGIIDATALFAQLVNSNTLLVAAMCVMGEAIFATGMAQKAGNLITRFAKTERALMVGTMTIAGIMSAFLTNFGTIACLMPIVCGIAAAKNIRPIKLLLPLCAGATVGGTITLAGSPGNLTAKTVIEEMSNGELTVTFWEYGRVALPMLIGIIVVMALFGSKLIPDREPGEYVAKQIDYSKIPAWKGWFSLGVFAVAVILMSARSYIKSLPGTVREGMYMRTLGQSGVSQGQ
;
A
#
# COMPACT_ATOMS: atom_id res chain seq x y z
N MET A 1 -30.01 20.77 13.68
CA MET A 1 -29.68 19.85 12.57
C MET A 1 -29.43 18.48 13.18
N SER A 2 -29.83 17.39 12.51
CA SER A 2 -29.48 16.07 13.03
C SER A 2 -27.96 15.86 12.96
N PRO A 3 -27.35 15.14 13.91
CA PRO A 3 -25.89 14.87 13.90
C PRO A 3 -25.41 14.28 12.58
N ALA A 4 -26.23 13.43 11.95
CA ALA A 4 -25.92 12.82 10.66
C ALA A 4 -25.80 13.85 9.52
N VAL A 5 -26.70 14.82 9.45
CA VAL A 5 -26.67 15.88 8.41
C VAL A 5 -25.45 16.77 8.62
N LEU A 6 -25.11 17.08 9.87
CA LEU A 6 -23.92 17.89 10.18
C LEU A 6 -22.63 17.15 9.80
N THR A 7 -22.55 15.86 10.09
CA THR A 7 -21.41 15.01 9.67
C THR A 7 -21.27 14.99 8.15
N LEU A 8 -22.36 14.81 7.41
CA LEU A 8 -22.33 14.82 5.95
C LEU A 8 -21.89 16.16 5.37
N LEU A 9 -22.31 17.28 5.98
CA LEU A 9 -21.86 18.62 5.58
C LEU A 9 -20.37 18.82 5.81
N ILE A 10 -19.87 18.46 6.99
CA ILE A 10 -18.43 18.54 7.31
C ILE A 10 -17.63 17.66 6.34
N LEU A 11 -18.10 16.44 6.05
CA LEU A 11 -17.46 15.54 5.10
C LEU A 11 -17.44 16.15 3.69
N ALA A 12 -18.55 16.74 3.22
CA ALA A 12 -18.60 17.39 1.91
C ALA A 12 -17.61 18.55 1.80
N VAL A 13 -17.52 19.40 2.84
CA VAL A 13 -16.52 20.47 2.89
C VAL A 13 -15.11 19.93 2.89
N SER A 14 -14.85 18.87 3.64
CA SER A 14 -13.53 18.23 3.70
C SER A 14 -13.13 17.65 2.33
N ILE A 15 -14.05 17.01 1.61
CA ILE A 15 -13.81 16.52 0.25
C ILE A 15 -13.45 17.67 -0.68
N VAL A 16 -14.15 18.78 -0.61
CA VAL A 16 -13.83 19.98 -1.40
C VAL A 16 -12.42 20.48 -1.08
N LEU A 17 -12.06 20.59 0.20
CA LEU A 17 -10.70 21.01 0.61
C LEU A 17 -9.61 20.04 0.13
N PHE A 18 -9.87 18.73 0.10
CA PHE A 18 -8.97 17.72 -0.45
C PHE A 18 -8.82 17.85 -1.97
N VAL A 19 -9.91 18.07 -2.69
CA VAL A 19 -9.89 18.18 -4.16
C VAL A 19 -9.15 19.43 -4.63
N PHE A 20 -9.32 20.54 -3.92
CA PHE A 20 -8.65 21.81 -4.24
C PHE A 20 -7.25 21.94 -3.63
N GLU A 21 -6.81 20.94 -2.85
CA GLU A 21 -5.48 20.93 -2.18
C GLU A 21 -5.16 22.24 -1.44
N VAL A 22 -6.18 22.85 -0.82
CA VAL A 22 -6.04 24.15 -0.11
C VAL A 22 -5.03 24.06 1.03
N PHE A 23 -4.98 22.91 1.69
CA PHE A 23 -4.01 22.58 2.74
C PHE A 23 -3.37 21.22 2.46
N PRO A 24 -2.17 20.94 3.03
CA PRO A 24 -1.59 19.59 3.02
C PRO A 24 -2.60 18.57 3.55
N MET A 25 -2.68 17.39 2.92
CA MET A 25 -3.68 16.34 3.23
C MET A 25 -3.79 16.03 4.73
N GLY A 26 -2.66 15.96 5.44
CA GLY A 26 -2.65 15.72 6.89
C GLY A 26 -3.30 16.83 7.70
N VAL A 27 -3.12 18.09 7.29
CA VAL A 27 -3.73 19.26 7.95
C VAL A 27 -5.25 19.25 7.71
N THR A 28 -5.70 18.99 6.49
CA THR A 28 -7.13 18.89 6.17
C THR A 28 -7.81 17.77 6.98
N ALA A 29 -7.16 16.61 7.10
CA ALA A 29 -7.67 15.50 7.89
C ALA A 29 -7.78 15.85 9.38
N LEU A 30 -6.74 16.47 9.96
CA LEU A 30 -6.75 16.92 11.36
C LEU A 30 -7.81 18.00 11.60
N LEU A 31 -7.93 19.00 10.72
CA LEU A 31 -8.96 20.02 10.79
C LEU A 31 -10.36 19.41 10.79
N THR A 32 -10.61 18.46 9.89
CA THR A 32 -11.90 17.74 9.84
C THR A 32 -12.21 17.04 11.15
N ALA A 33 -11.22 16.33 11.72
CA ALA A 33 -11.38 15.64 13.00
C ALA A 33 -11.64 16.62 14.17
N VAL A 34 -10.91 17.74 14.22
CA VAL A 34 -11.12 18.80 15.23
C VAL A 34 -12.50 19.43 15.08
N VAL A 35 -12.95 19.70 13.87
CA VAL A 35 -14.30 20.25 13.63
C VAL A 35 -15.39 19.27 14.11
N LEU A 36 -15.25 17.97 13.81
CA LEU A 36 -16.19 16.95 14.31
C LEU A 36 -16.20 16.89 15.85
N PHE A 37 -15.06 17.06 16.49
CA PHE A 37 -14.94 17.14 17.95
C PHE A 37 -15.62 18.40 18.51
N LEU A 38 -15.38 19.57 17.92
CA LEU A 38 -15.98 20.84 18.37
C LEU A 38 -17.51 20.84 18.27
N PHE A 39 -18.06 20.14 17.29
CA PHE A 39 -19.50 19.96 17.16
C PHE A 39 -20.07 18.83 18.03
N GLY A 40 -19.23 18.19 18.86
CA GLY A 40 -19.66 17.12 19.77
C GLY A 40 -20.09 15.83 19.08
N ILE A 41 -19.67 15.60 17.82
CA ILE A 41 -19.99 14.39 17.06
C ILE A 41 -19.08 13.23 17.50
N ILE A 42 -17.83 13.54 17.84
CA ILE A 42 -16.84 12.59 18.36
C ILE A 42 -16.29 13.10 19.70
N ASP A 43 -15.99 12.18 20.62
CA ASP A 43 -15.35 12.49 21.88
C ASP A 43 -13.84 12.64 21.74
N ALA A 44 -13.19 13.36 22.67
CA ALA A 44 -11.74 13.53 22.70
C ALA A 44 -11.02 12.17 22.77
N THR A 45 -11.53 11.23 23.54
CA THR A 45 -10.99 9.86 23.63
C THR A 45 -11.04 9.12 22.30
N ALA A 46 -12.14 9.25 21.55
CA ALA A 46 -12.27 8.67 20.21
C ALA A 46 -11.32 9.33 19.22
N LEU A 47 -11.17 10.66 19.26
CA LEU A 47 -10.23 11.40 18.42
C LEU A 47 -8.78 10.90 18.61
N PHE A 48 -8.31 10.82 19.85
CA PHE A 48 -6.94 10.37 20.14
C PHE A 48 -6.75 8.87 19.95
N ALA A 49 -7.75 8.03 20.24
CA ALA A 49 -7.68 6.61 20.03
C ALA A 49 -7.50 6.24 18.55
N GLN A 50 -8.09 6.99 17.63
CA GLN A 50 -7.89 6.78 16.19
C GLN A 50 -6.52 7.27 15.69
N LEU A 51 -5.94 8.27 16.32
CA LEU A 51 -4.58 8.72 15.97
C LEU A 51 -3.49 7.71 16.40
N VAL A 52 -3.70 6.99 17.51
CA VAL A 52 -2.71 6.07 18.09
C VAL A 52 -3.32 4.68 18.26
N ASN A 53 -3.78 4.08 17.17
CA ASN A 53 -4.25 2.69 17.18
C ASN A 53 -3.24 1.76 16.48
N SER A 54 -3.44 0.45 16.64
CA SER A 54 -2.57 -0.57 16.04
C SER A 54 -2.47 -0.46 14.51
N ASN A 55 -3.54 -0.01 13.83
CA ASN A 55 -3.55 0.15 12.38
C ASN A 55 -2.74 1.36 11.95
N THR A 56 -2.86 2.50 12.64
CA THR A 56 -2.07 3.71 12.38
C THR A 56 -0.57 3.44 12.57
N LEU A 57 -0.20 2.75 13.65
CA LEU A 57 1.19 2.33 13.89
C LEU A 57 1.69 1.39 12.81
N LEU A 58 0.85 0.46 12.34
CA LEU A 58 1.18 -0.45 11.26
C LEU A 58 1.45 0.30 9.95
N VAL A 59 0.58 1.25 9.59
CA VAL A 59 0.77 2.09 8.40
C VAL A 59 2.08 2.88 8.50
N ALA A 60 2.34 3.52 9.63
CA ALA A 60 3.58 4.26 9.87
C ALA A 60 4.82 3.37 9.73
N ALA A 61 4.81 2.19 10.34
CA ALA A 61 5.90 1.23 10.25
C ALA A 61 6.13 0.76 8.81
N MET A 62 5.05 0.50 8.04
CA MET A 62 5.15 0.10 6.63
C MET A 62 5.68 1.23 5.74
N CYS A 63 5.31 2.48 6.01
CA CYS A 63 5.89 3.63 5.31
C CYS A 63 7.39 3.74 5.55
N VAL A 64 7.85 3.59 6.79
CA VAL A 64 9.28 3.63 7.14
C VAL A 64 10.04 2.48 6.48
N MET A 65 9.49 1.26 6.52
CA MET A 65 10.12 0.10 5.87
C MET A 65 10.15 0.24 4.35
N GLY A 66 9.08 0.76 3.76
CA GLY A 66 9.02 1.04 2.33
C GLY A 66 10.08 2.05 1.91
N GLU A 67 10.21 3.16 2.64
CA GLU A 67 11.25 4.17 2.39
C GLU A 67 12.67 3.59 2.54
N ALA A 68 12.91 2.74 3.52
CA ALA A 68 14.19 2.06 3.67
C ALA A 68 14.55 1.18 2.46
N ILE A 69 13.59 0.47 1.85
CA ILE A 69 13.80 -0.30 0.63
C ILE A 69 14.10 0.63 -0.55
N PHE A 70 13.41 1.75 -0.66
CA PHE A 70 13.65 2.75 -1.70
C PHE A 70 15.02 3.41 -1.54
N ALA A 71 15.33 3.90 -0.33
CA ALA A 71 16.59 4.55 -0.02
C ALA A 71 17.81 3.65 -0.24
N THR A 72 17.67 2.33 -0.11
CA THR A 72 18.76 1.37 -0.35
C THR A 72 18.93 0.95 -1.81
N GLY A 73 18.10 1.46 -2.73
CA GLY A 73 18.16 1.15 -4.16
C GLY A 73 17.71 -0.27 -4.54
N MET A 74 17.13 -1.03 -3.61
CA MET A 74 16.59 -2.37 -3.92
C MET A 74 15.44 -2.32 -4.90
N ALA A 75 14.60 -1.30 -4.82
CA ALA A 75 13.53 -1.07 -5.78
C ALA A 75 14.05 -0.76 -7.20
N GLN A 76 15.22 -0.11 -7.32
CA GLN A 76 15.86 0.11 -8.61
C GLN A 76 16.33 -1.20 -9.24
N LYS A 77 16.84 -2.15 -8.42
CA LYS A 77 17.19 -3.49 -8.92
C LYS A 77 15.97 -4.23 -9.47
N ALA A 78 14.81 -4.09 -8.82
CA ALA A 78 13.56 -4.64 -9.34
C ALA A 78 13.15 -3.97 -10.67
N GLY A 79 13.29 -2.63 -10.77
CA GLY A 79 13.05 -1.90 -12.01
C GLY A 79 13.97 -2.33 -13.17
N ASN A 80 15.25 -2.58 -12.89
CA ASN A 80 16.21 -3.05 -13.89
C ASN A 80 15.85 -4.45 -14.43
N LEU A 81 15.07 -5.23 -13.68
CA LEU A 81 14.56 -6.52 -14.14
C LEU A 81 13.61 -6.36 -15.34
N ILE A 82 12.89 -5.24 -15.42
CA ILE A 82 12.00 -4.92 -16.55
C ILE A 82 12.79 -4.94 -17.86
N THR A 83 13.94 -4.24 -17.91
CA THR A 83 14.75 -4.12 -19.13
C THR A 83 15.39 -5.44 -19.55
N ARG A 84 15.68 -6.31 -18.59
CA ARG A 84 16.33 -7.60 -18.85
C ARG A 84 15.42 -8.57 -19.60
N PHE A 85 14.12 -8.55 -19.30
CA PHE A 85 13.15 -9.50 -19.87
C PHE A 85 12.31 -8.91 -20.98
N ALA A 86 12.15 -7.59 -21.03
CA ALA A 86 11.25 -6.93 -21.98
C ALA A 86 12.03 -6.30 -23.14
N LYS A 87 11.91 -6.90 -24.33
CA LYS A 87 12.55 -6.41 -25.57
C LYS A 87 11.60 -5.57 -26.46
N THR A 88 10.30 -5.77 -26.31
CA THR A 88 9.26 -5.06 -27.09
C THR A 88 8.53 -4.03 -26.25
N GLU A 89 7.93 -3.01 -26.86
CA GLU A 89 7.11 -2.00 -26.17
C GLU A 89 6.01 -2.64 -25.30
N ARG A 90 5.29 -3.61 -25.86
CA ARG A 90 4.23 -4.35 -25.11
C ARG A 90 4.79 -5.12 -23.92
N ALA A 91 5.93 -5.78 -24.10
CA ALA A 91 6.58 -6.50 -23.00
C ALA A 91 7.06 -5.55 -21.91
N LEU A 92 7.52 -4.33 -22.26
CA LEU A 92 7.87 -3.28 -21.31
C LEU A 92 6.65 -2.80 -20.52
N MET A 93 5.51 -2.57 -21.18
CA MET A 93 4.25 -2.19 -20.52
C MET A 93 3.81 -3.25 -19.52
N VAL A 94 3.75 -4.51 -19.95
CA VAL A 94 3.38 -5.66 -19.10
C VAL A 94 4.37 -5.85 -17.96
N GLY A 95 5.66 -5.81 -18.24
CA GLY A 95 6.71 -5.94 -17.23
C GLY A 95 6.67 -4.85 -16.18
N THR A 96 6.48 -3.60 -16.60
CA THR A 96 6.33 -2.45 -15.70
C THR A 96 5.11 -2.62 -14.79
N MET A 97 3.97 -2.98 -15.36
CA MET A 97 2.73 -3.19 -14.63
C MET A 97 2.83 -4.34 -13.64
N THR A 98 3.44 -5.46 -14.05
CA THR A 98 3.61 -6.65 -13.20
C THR A 98 4.54 -6.35 -12.01
N ILE A 99 5.69 -5.72 -12.26
CA ILE A 99 6.64 -5.38 -11.20
C ILE A 99 6.06 -4.34 -10.26
N ALA A 100 5.39 -3.32 -10.80
CA ALA A 100 4.69 -2.32 -9.99
C ALA A 100 3.60 -2.96 -9.12
N GLY A 101 2.81 -3.88 -9.68
CA GLY A 101 1.78 -4.60 -8.95
C GLY A 101 2.33 -5.46 -7.81
N ILE A 102 3.38 -6.22 -8.07
CA ILE A 102 4.03 -7.05 -7.04
C ILE A 102 4.65 -6.18 -5.94
N MET A 103 5.36 -5.12 -6.29
CA MET A 103 5.97 -4.22 -5.30
C MET A 103 4.90 -3.50 -4.48
N SER A 104 3.86 -2.99 -5.12
CA SER A 104 2.79 -2.25 -4.44
C SER A 104 1.92 -3.14 -3.54
N ALA A 105 1.87 -4.44 -3.78
CA ALA A 105 1.20 -5.36 -2.86
C ALA A 105 1.77 -5.32 -1.44
N PHE A 106 3.02 -4.94 -1.30
CA PHE A 106 3.74 -4.90 -0.01
C PHE A 106 4.18 -3.50 0.39
N LEU A 107 4.35 -2.62 -0.58
CA LEU A 107 4.76 -1.22 -0.39
C LEU A 107 3.58 -0.31 -0.71
N THR A 108 3.61 0.93 -0.25
CA THR A 108 2.55 1.87 -0.59
C THR A 108 2.52 2.18 -2.09
N ASN A 109 1.33 2.42 -2.64
CA ASN A 109 1.16 2.76 -4.06
C ASN A 109 2.02 3.96 -4.46
N PHE A 110 1.97 5.02 -3.64
CA PHE A 110 2.75 6.25 -3.87
C PHE A 110 4.25 5.99 -3.87
N GLY A 111 4.76 5.25 -2.88
CA GLY A 111 6.17 4.89 -2.79
C GLY A 111 6.63 4.09 -4.01
N THR A 112 5.84 3.09 -4.43
CA THR A 112 6.13 2.27 -5.60
C THR A 112 6.19 3.12 -6.87
N ILE A 113 5.21 4.01 -7.09
CA ILE A 113 5.19 4.90 -8.26
C ILE A 113 6.37 5.87 -8.21
N ALA A 114 6.59 6.56 -7.11
CA ALA A 114 7.67 7.53 -6.95
C ALA A 114 9.05 6.93 -7.21
N CYS A 115 9.28 5.69 -6.76
CA CYS A 115 10.55 5.00 -6.97
C CYS A 115 10.73 4.48 -8.40
N LEU A 116 9.70 3.87 -8.99
CA LEU A 116 9.80 3.28 -10.31
C LEU A 116 9.67 4.31 -11.44
N MET A 117 9.04 5.46 -11.21
CA MET A 117 8.83 6.51 -12.21
C MET A 117 10.15 6.96 -12.88
N PRO A 118 11.23 7.34 -12.16
CA PRO A 118 12.49 7.75 -12.80
C PRO A 118 13.10 6.63 -13.65
N ILE A 119 13.00 5.38 -13.17
CA ILE A 119 13.53 4.20 -13.87
C ILE A 119 12.76 3.98 -15.17
N VAL A 120 11.43 4.02 -15.08
CA VAL A 120 10.53 3.81 -16.22
C VAL A 120 10.69 4.92 -17.26
N CYS A 121 10.85 6.18 -16.83
CA CYS A 121 11.17 7.29 -17.72
C CYS A 121 12.55 7.12 -18.39
N GLY A 122 13.56 6.65 -17.65
CA GLY A 122 14.87 6.33 -18.21
C GLY A 122 14.82 5.22 -19.26
N ILE A 123 14.02 4.17 -19.00
CA ILE A 123 13.78 3.08 -19.97
C ILE A 123 13.08 3.62 -21.23
N ALA A 124 12.06 4.45 -21.05
CA ALA A 124 11.33 5.07 -22.15
C ALA A 124 12.25 5.89 -23.04
N ALA A 125 13.08 6.74 -22.43
CA ALA A 125 14.07 7.54 -23.16
C ALA A 125 15.11 6.66 -23.91
N ALA A 126 15.68 5.66 -23.25
CA ALA A 126 16.68 4.76 -23.85
C ALA A 126 16.12 3.92 -24.99
N LYS A 127 14.81 3.65 -25.01
CA LYS A 127 14.13 2.86 -26.06
C LYS A 127 13.37 3.73 -27.06
N ASN A 128 13.48 5.05 -26.96
CA ASN A 128 12.73 6.00 -27.76
C ASN A 128 11.21 5.74 -27.76
N ILE A 129 10.68 5.39 -26.57
CA ILE A 129 9.26 5.16 -26.30
C ILE A 129 8.73 6.36 -25.53
N ARG A 130 7.51 6.79 -25.80
CA ARG A 130 6.89 7.88 -25.04
C ARG A 130 6.66 7.46 -23.58
N PRO A 131 7.08 8.27 -22.59
CA PRO A 131 6.99 7.92 -21.16
C PRO A 131 5.57 7.53 -20.72
N ILE A 132 4.53 8.17 -21.26
CA ILE A 132 3.13 7.90 -20.92
C ILE A 132 2.73 6.43 -21.14
N LYS A 133 3.31 5.79 -22.16
CA LYS A 133 3.04 4.39 -22.48
C LYS A 133 3.53 3.42 -21.41
N LEU A 134 4.48 3.84 -20.58
CA LEU A 134 4.99 3.05 -19.46
C LEU A 134 4.49 3.56 -18.12
N LEU A 135 4.26 4.87 -17.97
CA LEU A 135 3.76 5.48 -16.73
C LEU A 135 2.31 5.08 -16.42
N LEU A 136 1.46 5.00 -17.42
CA LEU A 136 0.07 4.58 -17.20
C LEU A 136 -0.02 3.12 -16.70
N PRO A 137 0.66 2.13 -17.32
CA PRO A 137 0.79 0.79 -16.78
C PRO A 137 1.40 0.74 -15.38
N LEU A 138 2.41 1.59 -15.11
CA LEU A 138 3.01 1.73 -13.79
C LEU A 138 1.95 2.09 -12.74
N CYS A 139 1.20 3.16 -12.99
CA CYS A 139 0.16 3.64 -12.07
C CYS A 139 -0.96 2.61 -11.90
N ALA A 140 -1.44 2.01 -12.99
CA ALA A 140 -2.48 0.99 -12.95
C ALA A 140 -2.03 -0.26 -12.17
N GLY A 141 -0.82 -0.74 -12.44
CA GLY A 141 -0.22 -1.88 -11.74
C GLY A 141 -0.04 -1.61 -10.25
N ALA A 142 0.50 -0.44 -9.89
CA ALA A 142 0.68 -0.06 -8.49
C ALA A 142 -0.66 0.08 -7.75
N THR A 143 -1.67 0.70 -8.36
CA THR A 143 -2.98 0.90 -7.73
C THR A 143 -3.68 -0.44 -7.45
N VAL A 144 -3.76 -1.32 -8.44
CA VAL A 144 -4.41 -2.62 -8.28
C VAL A 144 -3.54 -3.56 -7.43
N GLY A 145 -2.22 -3.51 -7.59
CA GLY A 145 -1.29 -4.29 -6.78
C GLY A 145 -1.40 -3.96 -5.29
N GLY A 146 -1.54 -2.69 -4.93
CA GLY A 146 -1.69 -2.26 -3.54
C GLY A 146 -2.97 -2.72 -2.86
N THR A 147 -3.96 -3.22 -3.61
CA THR A 147 -5.16 -3.82 -3.03
C THR A 147 -5.02 -5.32 -2.75
N ILE A 148 -3.90 -5.97 -3.13
CA ILE A 148 -3.71 -7.42 -2.95
C ILE A 148 -3.56 -7.81 -1.48
N THR A 149 -2.89 -6.98 -0.68
CA THR A 149 -2.65 -7.27 0.74
C THR A 149 -3.16 -6.16 1.64
N LEU A 150 -3.31 -6.45 2.92
CA LEU A 150 -3.65 -5.43 3.92
C LEU A 150 -2.58 -4.32 4.02
N ALA A 151 -1.32 -4.64 3.74
CA ALA A 151 -0.20 -3.70 3.88
C ALA A 151 -0.04 -2.75 2.68
N GLY A 152 -0.49 -3.15 1.49
CA GLY A 152 -0.26 -2.41 0.25
C GLY A 152 -1.00 -1.07 0.19
N SER A 153 -2.11 -0.92 0.93
CA SER A 153 -2.85 0.34 0.96
C SER A 153 -3.44 0.63 2.35
N PRO A 154 -3.32 1.87 2.86
CA PRO A 154 -3.99 2.28 4.10
C PRO A 154 -5.51 2.08 4.07
N GLY A 155 -6.14 2.24 2.91
CA GLY A 155 -7.57 2.02 2.72
C GLY A 155 -8.03 0.60 3.04
N ASN A 156 -7.20 -0.40 2.76
CA ASN A 156 -7.49 -1.80 3.09
C ASN A 156 -7.57 -2.02 4.61
N LEU A 157 -6.67 -1.38 5.37
CA LEU A 157 -6.68 -1.44 6.84
C LEU A 157 -7.90 -0.72 7.42
N THR A 158 -8.27 0.44 6.88
CA THR A 158 -9.46 1.16 7.30
C THR A 158 -10.73 0.34 7.03
N ALA A 159 -10.86 -0.23 5.84
CA ALA A 159 -12.00 -1.09 5.49
C ALA A 159 -12.09 -2.31 6.43
N LYS A 160 -10.94 -2.94 6.73
CA LYS A 160 -10.87 -4.03 7.72
C LYS A 160 -11.41 -3.60 9.08
N THR A 161 -10.97 -2.43 9.60
CA THR A 161 -11.42 -1.92 10.89
C THR A 161 -12.92 -1.72 10.92
N VAL A 162 -13.48 -1.09 9.89
CA VAL A 162 -14.93 -0.86 9.77
C VAL A 162 -15.69 -2.19 9.75
N ILE A 163 -15.23 -3.19 8.99
CA ILE A 163 -15.87 -4.50 8.92
C ILE A 163 -15.83 -5.20 10.30
N GLU A 164 -14.70 -5.17 10.98
CA GLU A 164 -14.56 -5.77 12.32
C GLU A 164 -15.43 -5.07 13.36
N GLU A 165 -15.53 -3.73 13.32
CA GLU A 165 -16.40 -2.95 14.20
C GLU A 165 -17.89 -3.19 13.93
N MET A 166 -18.32 -3.15 12.67
CA MET A 166 -19.73 -3.35 12.30
C MET A 166 -20.22 -4.78 12.55
N SER A 167 -19.32 -5.77 12.49
CA SER A 167 -19.65 -7.18 12.77
C SER A 167 -19.48 -7.58 14.24
N ASN A 168 -19.17 -6.64 15.13
CA ASN A 168 -18.83 -6.92 16.54
C ASN A 168 -17.71 -7.99 16.68
N GLY A 169 -16.80 -8.04 15.69
CA GLY A 169 -15.68 -8.99 15.68
C GLY A 169 -16.01 -10.38 15.13
N GLU A 170 -17.23 -10.62 14.65
CA GLU A 170 -17.60 -11.91 14.04
C GLU A 170 -16.91 -12.10 12.67
N LEU A 171 -16.78 -11.03 11.88
CA LEU A 171 -16.07 -11.04 10.62
C LEU A 171 -14.66 -10.47 10.80
N THR A 172 -13.65 -11.25 10.43
CA THR A 172 -12.26 -10.79 10.44
C THR A 172 -11.66 -10.91 9.04
N VAL A 173 -11.01 -9.84 8.58
CA VAL A 173 -10.33 -9.85 7.28
C VAL A 173 -8.88 -10.26 7.46
N THR A 174 -8.48 -11.33 6.79
CA THR A 174 -7.11 -11.85 6.84
C THR A 174 -6.19 -11.07 5.91
N PHE A 175 -4.86 -11.20 6.11
CA PHE A 175 -3.85 -10.45 5.34
C PHE A 175 -3.98 -10.64 3.82
N TRP A 176 -4.34 -11.84 3.36
CA TRP A 176 -4.40 -12.21 1.95
C TRP A 176 -5.82 -12.23 1.36
N GLU A 177 -6.84 -11.88 2.14
CA GLU A 177 -8.23 -12.01 1.71
C GLU A 177 -8.57 -11.10 0.55
N TYR A 178 -8.06 -9.88 0.58
CA TYR A 178 -8.17 -8.96 -0.55
C TYR A 178 -7.53 -9.50 -1.83
N GLY A 179 -6.48 -10.31 -1.71
CA GLY A 179 -5.79 -10.93 -2.84
C GLY A 179 -6.67 -11.87 -3.65
N ARG A 180 -7.69 -12.48 -3.05
CA ARG A 180 -8.63 -13.36 -3.78
C ARG A 180 -9.37 -12.61 -4.90
N VAL A 181 -9.64 -11.32 -4.70
CA VAL A 181 -10.31 -10.47 -5.70
C VAL A 181 -9.29 -9.66 -6.49
N ALA A 182 -8.28 -9.10 -5.83
CA ALA A 182 -7.32 -8.20 -6.45
C ALA A 182 -6.33 -8.92 -7.39
N LEU A 183 -5.95 -10.17 -7.12
CA LEU A 183 -5.06 -10.94 -8.02
C LEU A 183 -5.69 -11.21 -9.38
N PRO A 184 -6.92 -11.77 -9.48
CA PRO A 184 -7.61 -11.92 -10.76
C PRO A 184 -7.78 -10.58 -11.48
N MET A 185 -8.07 -9.50 -10.74
CA MET A 185 -8.20 -8.16 -11.30
C MET A 185 -6.87 -7.65 -11.88
N LEU A 186 -5.75 -7.84 -11.17
CA LEU A 186 -4.42 -7.48 -11.66
C LEU A 186 -4.08 -8.27 -12.93
N ILE A 187 -4.32 -9.58 -12.94
CA ILE A 187 -4.11 -10.42 -14.12
C ILE A 187 -4.97 -9.94 -15.29
N GLY A 188 -6.25 -9.65 -15.04
CA GLY A 188 -7.17 -9.14 -16.05
C GLY A 188 -6.69 -7.84 -16.70
N ILE A 189 -6.26 -6.86 -15.87
CA ILE A 189 -5.73 -5.59 -16.39
C ILE A 189 -4.40 -5.82 -17.15
N ILE A 190 -3.53 -6.69 -16.68
CA ILE A 190 -2.29 -7.04 -17.38
C ILE A 190 -2.61 -7.63 -18.77
N VAL A 191 -3.58 -8.53 -18.87
CA VAL A 191 -4.02 -9.12 -20.15
C VAL A 191 -4.61 -8.05 -21.08
N VAL A 192 -5.47 -7.18 -20.57
CA VAL A 192 -6.05 -6.07 -21.35
C VAL A 192 -4.94 -5.14 -21.86
N MET A 193 -3.96 -4.80 -21.02
CA MET A 193 -2.83 -3.96 -21.44
C MET A 193 -1.91 -4.67 -22.43
N ALA A 194 -1.72 -5.98 -22.32
CA ALA A 194 -0.94 -6.77 -23.27
C ALA A 194 -1.59 -6.80 -24.67
N LEU A 195 -2.92 -6.90 -24.71
CA LEU A 195 -3.68 -7.00 -25.95
C LEU A 195 -3.97 -5.63 -26.59
N PHE A 196 -4.38 -4.67 -25.79
CA PHE A 196 -4.93 -3.39 -26.23
C PHE A 196 -4.10 -2.17 -25.81
N GLY A 197 -3.11 -2.30 -24.93
CA GLY A 197 -2.41 -1.19 -24.29
C GLY A 197 -1.80 -0.19 -25.29
N SER A 198 -1.21 -0.67 -26.39
CA SER A 198 -0.66 0.21 -27.44
C SER A 198 -1.72 1.02 -28.20
N LYS A 199 -2.99 0.57 -28.19
CA LYS A 199 -4.13 1.26 -28.83
C LYS A 199 -4.88 2.17 -27.87
N LEU A 200 -4.94 1.80 -26.58
CA LEU A 200 -5.68 2.52 -25.54
C LEU A 200 -4.94 3.78 -25.08
N ILE A 201 -3.62 3.79 -25.14
CA ILE A 201 -2.83 4.92 -24.65
C ILE A 201 -2.62 5.90 -25.81
N PRO A 202 -3.21 7.11 -25.74
CA PRO A 202 -3.08 8.10 -26.80
C PRO A 202 -1.64 8.60 -26.92
N ASP A 203 -1.23 8.86 -28.15
CA ASP A 203 0.06 9.44 -28.47
C ASP A 203 0.04 10.97 -28.23
N ARG A 204 0.01 11.39 -26.97
CA ARG A 204 0.18 12.79 -26.58
C ARG A 204 1.66 13.13 -26.42
N GLU A 205 2.04 14.35 -26.79
CA GLU A 205 3.42 14.80 -26.59
C GLU A 205 3.76 14.84 -25.08
N PRO A 206 4.93 14.32 -24.69
CA PRO A 206 5.34 14.39 -23.29
C PRO A 206 5.69 15.83 -22.94
N GLY A 207 5.19 16.34 -21.82
CA GLY A 207 5.82 17.46 -21.14
C GLY A 207 7.27 17.10 -20.79
N GLU A 208 8.17 18.07 -20.79
CA GLU A 208 9.57 17.85 -20.39
C GLU A 208 9.66 17.32 -18.95
N TYR A 209 9.75 16.00 -18.82
CA TYR A 209 10.02 15.38 -17.53
C TYR A 209 11.50 15.01 -17.46
N VAL A 210 12.26 15.79 -16.72
CA VAL A 210 13.65 15.47 -16.39
C VAL A 210 13.65 14.54 -15.17
N ALA A 211 13.82 13.25 -15.42
CA ALA A 211 13.98 12.27 -14.34
C ALA A 211 15.24 12.58 -13.54
N LYS A 212 15.07 12.99 -12.26
CA LYS A 212 16.19 13.12 -11.33
C LYS A 212 16.75 11.74 -11.03
N GLN A 213 17.86 11.39 -11.65
CA GLN A 213 18.57 10.14 -11.36
C GLN A 213 19.20 10.24 -9.97
N ILE A 214 18.75 9.39 -9.06
CA ILE A 214 19.37 9.24 -7.74
C ILE A 214 20.51 8.23 -7.89
N ASP A 215 21.72 8.66 -7.54
CA ASP A 215 22.91 7.78 -7.58
C ASP A 215 22.96 6.90 -6.32
N TYR A 216 22.63 5.63 -6.51
CA TYR A 216 22.67 4.62 -5.44
C TYR A 216 24.03 3.91 -5.33
N SER A 217 25.03 4.27 -6.14
CA SER A 217 26.34 3.59 -6.20
C SER A 217 27.10 3.66 -4.87
N LYS A 218 26.84 4.70 -4.07
CA LYS A 218 27.49 4.93 -2.76
C LYS A 218 26.90 4.12 -1.62
N ILE A 219 25.78 3.40 -1.84
CA ILE A 219 25.09 2.66 -0.79
C ILE A 219 25.58 1.22 -0.77
N PRO A 220 26.17 0.74 0.35
CA PRO A 220 26.67 -0.62 0.42
C PRO A 220 25.53 -1.65 0.28
N ALA A 221 25.76 -2.66 -0.54
CA ALA A 221 24.75 -3.65 -0.92
C ALA A 221 24.13 -4.40 0.28
N TRP A 222 24.84 -4.56 1.38
CA TRP A 222 24.35 -5.25 2.57
C TRP A 222 23.17 -4.51 3.23
N LYS A 223 23.13 -3.16 3.18
CA LYS A 223 22.02 -2.38 3.70
C LYS A 223 20.71 -2.69 2.96
N GLY A 224 20.77 -2.89 1.65
CA GLY A 224 19.63 -3.28 0.85
C GLY A 224 19.10 -4.67 1.22
N TRP A 225 19.99 -5.65 1.35
CA TRP A 225 19.60 -7.00 1.77
C TRP A 225 19.07 -7.04 3.19
N PHE A 226 19.65 -6.24 4.09
CA PHE A 226 19.15 -6.11 5.47
C PHE A 226 17.75 -5.52 5.50
N SER A 227 17.48 -4.41 4.79
CA SER A 227 16.14 -3.81 4.68
C SER A 227 15.12 -4.80 4.12
N LEU A 228 15.49 -5.54 3.08
CA LEU A 228 14.63 -6.56 2.48
C LEU A 228 14.37 -7.72 3.45
N GLY A 229 15.38 -8.13 4.21
CA GLY A 229 15.25 -9.18 5.23
C GLY A 229 14.31 -8.78 6.36
N VAL A 230 14.48 -7.58 6.91
CA VAL A 230 13.57 -7.04 7.96
C VAL A 230 12.14 -6.94 7.43
N PHE A 231 11.97 -6.46 6.21
CA PHE A 231 10.68 -6.35 5.56
C PHE A 231 10.03 -7.74 5.37
N ALA A 232 10.78 -8.71 4.86
CA ALA A 232 10.28 -10.08 4.68
C ALA A 232 9.83 -10.69 6.02
N VAL A 233 10.61 -10.52 7.09
CA VAL A 233 10.24 -10.97 8.44
C VAL A 233 8.96 -10.29 8.91
N ALA A 234 8.82 -8.97 8.72
CA ALA A 234 7.59 -8.24 9.08
C ALA A 234 6.37 -8.79 8.33
N VAL A 235 6.46 -9.01 7.02
CA VAL A 235 5.37 -9.58 6.20
C VAL A 235 5.02 -11.00 6.68
N ILE A 236 6.01 -11.84 6.98
CA ILE A 236 5.79 -13.19 7.50
C ILE A 236 5.07 -13.14 8.84
N LEU A 237 5.52 -12.28 9.76
CA LEU A 237 4.89 -12.12 11.08
C LEU A 237 3.44 -11.61 10.98
N MET A 238 3.19 -10.66 10.06
CA MET A 238 1.84 -10.15 9.82
C MET A 238 0.92 -11.24 9.24
N SER A 239 1.43 -12.01 8.27
CA SER A 239 0.69 -13.13 7.68
C SER A 239 0.40 -14.21 8.72
N ALA A 240 1.38 -14.58 9.53
CA ALA A 240 1.22 -15.57 10.61
C ALA A 240 0.21 -15.11 11.65
N ARG A 241 0.29 -13.85 12.12
CA ARG A 241 -0.68 -13.28 13.07
C ARG A 241 -2.11 -13.29 12.49
N SER A 242 -2.25 -12.92 11.24
CA SER A 242 -3.54 -12.91 10.55
C SER A 242 -4.12 -14.32 10.44
N TYR A 243 -3.28 -15.31 10.10
CA TYR A 243 -3.68 -16.72 10.05
C TYR A 243 -4.09 -17.26 11.42
N ILE A 244 -3.33 -16.96 12.48
CA ILE A 244 -3.66 -17.37 13.86
C ILE A 244 -5.00 -16.77 14.30
N LYS A 245 -5.27 -15.51 13.96
CA LYS A 245 -6.55 -14.84 14.29
C LYS A 245 -7.74 -15.45 13.54
N SER A 246 -7.54 -16.02 12.36
CA SER A 246 -8.59 -16.67 11.56
C SER A 246 -8.92 -18.10 11.99
N LEU A 247 -8.12 -18.70 12.89
CA LEU A 247 -8.38 -20.04 13.40
C LEU A 247 -9.59 -20.06 14.34
N PRO A 248 -10.39 -21.14 14.36
CA PRO A 248 -11.48 -21.32 15.31
C PRO A 248 -11.02 -21.12 16.75
N GLY A 249 -11.87 -20.52 17.59
CA GLY A 249 -11.53 -20.16 18.98
C GLY A 249 -10.90 -21.31 19.79
N THR A 250 -11.41 -22.50 19.63
CA THR A 250 -10.90 -23.73 20.31
C THR A 250 -9.45 -24.04 19.94
N VAL A 251 -9.05 -23.84 18.66
CA VAL A 251 -7.67 -24.06 18.20
C VAL A 251 -6.75 -22.95 18.70
N ARG A 252 -7.25 -21.73 18.69
CA ARG A 252 -6.53 -20.55 19.17
C ARG A 252 -6.23 -20.64 20.68
N GLU A 253 -7.20 -21.00 21.49
CA GLU A 253 -7.02 -21.21 22.92
C GLU A 253 -6.03 -22.34 23.20
N GLY A 254 -6.12 -23.46 22.46
CA GLY A 254 -5.18 -24.57 22.58
C GLY A 254 -3.72 -24.17 22.26
N MET A 255 -3.52 -23.28 21.28
CA MET A 255 -2.20 -22.72 20.98
C MET A 255 -1.68 -21.81 22.09
N TYR A 256 -2.54 -20.92 22.62
CA TYR A 256 -2.16 -20.04 23.73
C TYR A 256 -1.80 -20.84 24.97
N MET A 257 -2.60 -21.87 25.34
CA MET A 257 -2.33 -22.73 26.49
C MET A 257 -1.03 -23.52 26.32
N ARG A 258 -0.71 -24.01 25.12
CA ARG A 258 0.58 -24.69 24.89
C ARG A 258 1.77 -23.73 25.04
N THR A 259 1.63 -22.49 24.54
CA THR A 259 2.71 -21.50 24.64
C THR A 259 2.93 -21.04 26.08
N LEU A 260 1.85 -20.84 26.85
CA LEU A 260 1.91 -20.47 28.27
C LEU A 260 2.35 -21.64 29.14
N GLY A 261 1.93 -22.87 28.83
CA GLY A 261 2.31 -24.08 29.54
C GLY A 261 3.80 -24.44 29.42
N GLN A 262 4.47 -24.01 28.33
CA GLN A 262 5.91 -24.13 28.17
C GLN A 262 6.70 -23.07 28.97
N SER A 263 6.06 -21.94 29.34
CA SER A 263 6.71 -20.87 30.10
C SER A 263 6.69 -21.05 31.63
N GLY A 264 6.26 -22.20 32.14
CA GLY A 264 6.54 -22.63 33.53
C GLY A 264 6.02 -21.70 34.63
N VAL A 265 4.84 -21.10 34.46
CA VAL A 265 4.16 -20.44 35.57
C VAL A 265 3.31 -21.48 36.28
N SER A 266 3.93 -22.21 37.21
CA SER A 266 3.26 -22.88 38.29
C SER A 266 2.44 -21.84 39.04
N GLN A 267 1.12 -21.88 38.93
CA GLN A 267 0.27 -21.23 39.93
C GLN A 267 0.39 -22.06 41.22
N GLY A 268 1.29 -21.62 42.08
CA GLY A 268 1.29 -22.02 43.48
C GLY A 268 -0.02 -21.58 44.12
N GLN A 269 -0.57 -22.49 44.85
CA GLN A 269 -1.80 -22.47 45.68
C GLN A 269 -1.96 -21.20 46.52
#